data_42b6ea30e8a2fa93258762ccd8e30b6c
#
_entry.id   42b6ea30e8a2fa93258762ccd8e30b6c
#
_cell.length_a   1.000
_cell.length_b   1.000
_cell.length_c   1.000
_cell.angle_alpha   90.00
_cell.angle_beta   90.00
_cell.angle_gamma   90.00
#
_symmetry.space_group_name_H-M   'P 1'
#
loop_
_entity.id
_entity.type
_entity.pdbx_description
1 polymer ?
#
loop_
_entity_poly.entity_id
_entity_poly.type
_entity_poly.pdbx_seq_one_letter_code
_entity_poly.pdbx_strand_id
1 'polypeptide(L)'
;MREHIRAGGRACALEAGINGQMITLYDKGGHIPLMWTHLIPATLEGRALHNVQNAMVAAAMAFSLGIKLDPIRNGLRTFDSTFFQAPGRMNMFSEHPFKVLMDYGHNAHAVGVMADLVQRLDVVGRRIVVLAGPGDRRDEDLRAIAEAVAGKFDHYICRRDDGLRGRDGDEVPRIIAEALQAHGVAVAAISRISDEQQALDAALRMGAPGDLILVFADALTRSWKQITKFQPEGEAPRAIERVETPVLAPVLDEALYAVMEGVVRDERGLRFEPEASD
;
A
#
# COMPACT_ATOMS: atom_id res chain seq x y z
N MET A 1 27.26 -0.56 10.19
CA MET A 1 27.08 -1.15 8.84
C MET A 1 28.37 -1.16 8.01
N ARG A 2 29.04 -0.03 7.76
CA ARG A 2 30.26 0.02 6.91
C ARG A 2 31.38 -0.88 7.41
N GLU A 3 31.67 -0.92 8.71
CA GLU A 3 32.69 -1.81 9.31
C GLU A 3 32.29 -3.28 9.17
N HIS A 4 31.01 -3.62 9.38
CA HIS A 4 30.50 -4.97 9.19
C HIS A 4 30.69 -5.48 7.75
N ILE A 5 30.37 -4.63 6.76
CA ILE A 5 30.59 -4.94 5.34
C ILE A 5 32.11 -5.13 5.04
N ARG A 6 32.99 -4.25 5.54
CA ARG A 6 34.43 -4.37 5.36
C ARG A 6 35.02 -5.64 5.97
N ALA A 7 34.41 -6.11 7.05
CA ALA A 7 34.77 -7.39 7.69
C ALA A 7 34.15 -8.61 6.95
N GLY A 8 33.55 -8.44 5.79
CA GLY A 8 32.93 -9.52 5.02
C GLY A 8 31.54 -9.90 5.46
N GLY A 9 30.90 -9.13 6.34
CA GLY A 9 29.54 -9.36 6.81
C GLY A 9 28.50 -9.14 5.74
N ARG A 10 27.36 -9.86 5.85
CA ARG A 10 26.21 -9.68 4.96
C ARG A 10 25.40 -8.44 5.32
N ALA A 11 25.01 -7.67 4.32
CA ALA A 11 24.15 -6.50 4.49
C ALA A 11 23.31 -6.25 3.24
N CYS A 12 22.20 -5.53 3.44
CA CYS A 12 21.42 -4.92 2.37
C CYS A 12 21.41 -3.41 2.61
N ALA A 13 21.79 -2.64 1.62
CA ALA A 13 21.89 -1.19 1.72
C ALA A 13 21.15 -0.51 0.57
N LEU A 14 20.76 0.73 0.82
CA LEU A 14 20.24 1.63 -0.20
C LEU A 14 21.36 2.61 -0.56
N GLU A 15 21.77 2.61 -1.81
CA GLU A 15 22.84 3.44 -2.31
C GLU A 15 22.32 4.51 -3.26
N ALA A 16 22.77 5.74 -3.05
CA ALA A 16 22.48 6.83 -3.97
C ALA A 16 23.32 6.68 -5.25
N GLY A 17 22.68 6.85 -6.39
CA GLY A 17 23.34 6.84 -7.70
C GLY A 17 22.78 7.92 -8.61
N ILE A 18 23.37 8.11 -9.78
CA ILE A 18 22.96 9.14 -10.76
C ILE A 18 21.51 8.93 -11.22
N ASN A 19 21.07 7.66 -11.31
CA ASN A 19 19.74 7.29 -11.78
C ASN A 19 18.75 7.01 -10.63
N GLY A 20 19.01 7.48 -9.40
CA GLY A 20 18.15 7.24 -8.24
C GLY A 20 18.81 6.38 -7.15
N GLN A 21 18.02 5.59 -6.45
CA GLN A 21 18.50 4.75 -5.36
C GLN A 21 18.54 3.28 -5.78
N MET A 22 19.67 2.62 -5.48
CA MET A 22 19.92 1.21 -5.78
C MET A 22 19.85 0.38 -4.51
N ILE A 23 19.07 -0.68 -4.52
CA ILE A 23 19.14 -1.73 -3.50
C ILE A 23 20.37 -2.59 -3.81
N THR A 24 21.30 -2.68 -2.86
CA THR A 24 22.56 -3.40 -3.01
C THR A 24 22.71 -4.42 -1.88
N LEU A 25 23.08 -5.62 -2.23
CA LEU A 25 23.46 -6.68 -1.29
C LEU A 25 24.99 -6.73 -1.14
N TYR A 26 25.45 -7.05 0.05
CA TYR A 26 26.84 -7.28 0.38
C TYR A 26 27.02 -8.67 0.97
N ASP A 27 27.99 -9.42 0.50
CA ASP A 27 28.36 -10.73 1.04
C ASP A 27 29.86 -10.99 0.84
N LYS A 28 30.57 -11.36 1.91
CA LYS A 28 32.01 -11.70 1.88
C LYS A 28 32.87 -10.64 1.19
N GLY A 29 32.57 -9.37 1.39
CA GLY A 29 33.28 -8.25 0.74
C GLY A 29 32.80 -7.96 -0.70
N GLY A 30 31.95 -8.79 -1.28
CA GLY A 30 31.35 -8.55 -2.59
C GLY A 30 30.27 -7.45 -2.54
N HIS A 31 30.24 -6.63 -3.59
CA HIS A 31 29.24 -5.58 -3.83
C HIS A 31 28.31 -6.06 -4.95
N ILE A 32 27.05 -6.28 -4.66
CA ILE A 32 26.07 -6.91 -5.55
C ILE A 32 24.88 -5.95 -5.79
N PRO A 33 24.93 -5.08 -6.80
CA PRO A 33 23.78 -4.25 -7.17
C PRO A 33 22.60 -5.14 -7.57
N LEU A 34 21.46 -4.95 -6.90
CA LEU A 34 20.31 -5.80 -7.08
C LEU A 34 19.28 -5.17 -8.02
N MET A 35 18.73 -4.02 -7.63
CA MET A 35 17.63 -3.37 -8.35
C MET A 35 17.54 -1.88 -8.01
N TRP A 36 17.31 -1.04 -9.02
CA TRP A 36 16.91 0.35 -8.81
C TRP A 36 15.52 0.43 -8.17
N THR A 37 15.33 1.29 -7.18
CA THR A 37 14.05 1.40 -6.46
C THR A 37 12.90 1.80 -7.38
N HIS A 38 13.14 2.68 -8.35
CA HIS A 38 12.14 3.14 -9.30
C HIS A 38 11.66 2.05 -10.29
N LEU A 39 12.39 0.94 -10.41
CA LEU A 39 12.01 -0.22 -11.23
C LEU A 39 11.18 -1.26 -10.45
N ILE A 40 10.92 -1.02 -9.17
CA ILE A 40 10.10 -1.88 -8.32
C ILE A 40 8.69 -1.28 -8.25
N PRO A 41 7.66 -1.88 -8.88
CA PRO A 41 6.33 -1.28 -8.99
C PRO A 41 5.72 -0.92 -7.63
N ALA A 42 5.88 -1.79 -6.62
CA ALA A 42 5.36 -1.58 -5.27
C ALA A 42 5.94 -0.35 -4.56
N THR A 43 7.03 0.25 -5.07
CA THR A 43 7.65 1.44 -4.46
C THR A 43 7.12 2.76 -5.01
N LEU A 44 6.24 2.74 -6.01
CA LEU A 44 5.77 3.94 -6.71
C LEU A 44 6.96 4.84 -7.12
N GLU A 45 7.80 4.31 -8.01
CA GLU A 45 9.02 4.99 -8.50
C GLU A 45 10.04 5.35 -7.39
N GLY A 46 10.06 4.57 -6.30
CA GLY A 46 10.93 4.82 -5.14
C GLY A 46 10.36 5.84 -4.13
N ARG A 47 9.16 6.38 -4.36
CA ARG A 47 8.52 7.38 -3.48
C ARG A 47 7.96 6.76 -2.20
N ALA A 48 7.50 5.50 -2.26
CA ALA A 48 7.00 4.74 -1.12
C ALA A 48 8.17 4.14 -0.32
N LEU A 49 8.82 4.95 0.53
CA LEU A 49 10.03 4.56 1.26
C LEU A 49 9.84 3.32 2.14
N HIS A 50 8.65 3.13 2.72
CA HIS A 50 8.35 1.93 3.49
C HIS A 50 8.37 0.67 2.62
N ASN A 51 7.91 0.74 1.37
CA ASN A 51 8.01 -0.38 0.45
C ASN A 51 9.41 -0.57 -0.12
N VAL A 52 10.23 0.48 -0.21
CA VAL A 52 11.66 0.33 -0.46
C VAL A 52 12.29 -0.48 0.66
N GLN A 53 11.99 -0.17 1.93
CA GLN A 53 12.47 -0.93 3.08
C GLN A 53 11.96 -2.39 3.06
N ASN A 54 10.68 -2.61 2.77
CA ASN A 54 10.10 -3.95 2.64
C ASN A 54 10.80 -4.75 1.54
N ALA A 55 11.06 -4.17 0.37
CA ALA A 55 11.80 -4.79 -0.72
C ALA A 55 13.24 -5.16 -0.32
N MET A 56 13.93 -4.28 0.42
CA MET A 56 15.25 -4.55 0.96
C MET A 56 15.25 -5.73 1.93
N VAL A 57 14.27 -5.77 2.84
CA VAL A 57 14.16 -6.88 3.81
C VAL A 57 13.83 -8.19 3.09
N ALA A 58 12.86 -8.18 2.17
CA ALA A 58 12.50 -9.36 1.38
C ALA A 58 13.68 -9.90 0.57
N ALA A 59 14.44 -9.00 -0.09
CA ALA A 59 15.64 -9.36 -0.83
C ALA A 59 16.73 -9.95 0.06
N ALA A 60 16.98 -9.34 1.22
CA ALA A 60 17.97 -9.82 2.18
C ALA A 60 17.61 -11.20 2.73
N MET A 61 16.34 -11.42 3.06
CA MET A 61 15.85 -12.71 3.55
C MET A 61 15.99 -13.79 2.47
N ALA A 62 15.51 -13.52 1.25
CA ALA A 62 15.59 -14.45 0.13
C ALA A 62 17.06 -14.83 -0.19
N PHE A 63 17.94 -13.83 -0.22
CA PHE A 63 19.38 -14.06 -0.43
C PHE A 63 20.00 -14.88 0.70
N SER A 64 19.62 -14.64 1.94
CA SER A 64 20.10 -15.41 3.10
C SER A 64 19.65 -16.87 3.10
N LEU A 65 18.50 -17.15 2.50
CA LEU A 65 17.97 -18.51 2.26
C LEU A 65 18.61 -19.19 1.05
N GLY A 66 19.56 -18.55 0.36
CA GLY A 66 20.27 -19.12 -0.78
C GLY A 66 19.54 -18.99 -2.12
N ILE A 67 18.45 -18.21 -2.19
CA ILE A 67 17.78 -17.95 -3.46
C ILE A 67 18.72 -17.15 -4.38
N LYS A 68 18.81 -17.56 -5.64
CA LYS A 68 19.62 -16.91 -6.66
C LYS A 68 19.15 -15.47 -6.94
N LEU A 69 20.05 -14.62 -7.45
CA LEU A 69 19.77 -13.20 -7.68
C LEU A 69 18.67 -12.95 -8.71
N ASP A 70 18.60 -13.75 -9.79
CA ASP A 70 17.62 -13.52 -10.85
C ASP A 70 16.18 -13.79 -10.40
N PRO A 71 15.83 -14.87 -9.68
CA PRO A 71 14.52 -15.00 -9.03
C PRO A 71 14.19 -13.83 -8.07
N ILE A 72 15.16 -13.35 -7.28
CA ILE A 72 14.94 -12.21 -6.39
C ILE A 72 14.61 -10.95 -7.19
N ARG A 73 15.39 -10.65 -8.24
CA ARG A 73 15.14 -9.53 -9.14
C ARG A 73 13.78 -9.65 -9.83
N ASN A 74 13.42 -10.85 -10.27
CA ASN A 74 12.13 -11.08 -10.90
C ASN A 74 10.97 -10.83 -9.94
N GLY A 75 11.04 -11.36 -8.72
CA GLY A 75 10.02 -11.12 -7.68
C GLY A 75 9.85 -9.63 -7.37
N LEU A 76 10.95 -8.88 -7.22
CA LEU A 76 10.90 -7.43 -7.00
C LEU A 76 10.28 -6.67 -8.18
N ARG A 77 10.50 -7.11 -9.41
CA ARG A 77 10.01 -6.46 -10.63
C ARG A 77 8.55 -6.76 -10.92
N THR A 78 8.04 -7.90 -10.51
CA THR A 78 6.70 -8.38 -10.86
C THR A 78 5.68 -8.21 -9.75
N PHE A 79 6.13 -7.97 -8.50
CA PHE A 79 5.22 -7.67 -7.40
C PHE A 79 4.79 -6.20 -7.45
N ASP A 80 3.48 -5.99 -7.50
CA ASP A 80 2.87 -4.67 -7.47
C ASP A 80 1.86 -4.54 -6.31
N SER A 81 1.36 -3.31 -6.10
CA SER A 81 0.34 -3.00 -5.10
C SER A 81 -1.06 -2.97 -5.72
N THR A 82 -1.35 -3.79 -6.73
CA THR A 82 -2.72 -3.93 -7.23
C THR A 82 -3.61 -4.57 -6.17
N PHE A 83 -4.90 -4.27 -6.22
CA PHE A 83 -5.87 -4.85 -5.29
C PHE A 83 -5.88 -6.39 -5.33
N PHE A 84 -5.58 -6.99 -6.48
CA PHE A 84 -5.57 -8.44 -6.65
C PHE A 84 -4.36 -9.11 -6.00
N GLN A 85 -3.18 -8.47 -6.03
CA GLN A 85 -1.96 -9.02 -5.43
C GLN A 85 -1.85 -8.68 -3.94
N ALA A 86 -2.25 -7.49 -3.54
CA ALA A 86 -2.09 -6.99 -2.18
C ALA A 86 -3.29 -6.13 -1.74
N PRO A 87 -4.45 -6.74 -1.44
CA PRO A 87 -5.63 -6.00 -0.99
C PRO A 87 -5.33 -5.15 0.25
N GLY A 88 -5.72 -3.86 0.21
CA GLY A 88 -5.50 -2.92 1.31
C GLY A 88 -4.03 -2.52 1.52
N ARG A 89 -3.19 -2.63 0.50
CA ARG A 89 -1.79 -2.22 0.53
C ARG A 89 -1.49 -1.28 -0.61
N MET A 90 -1.69 0.03 -0.36
CA MET A 90 -1.42 1.09 -1.35
C MET A 90 -2.12 0.86 -2.71
N ASN A 91 -3.36 0.41 -2.70
CA ASN A 91 -4.10 0.16 -3.94
C ASN A 91 -4.48 1.49 -4.60
N MET A 92 -3.85 1.80 -5.72
CA MET A 92 -4.10 3.02 -6.49
C MET A 92 -5.18 2.78 -7.54
N PHE A 93 -6.18 3.68 -7.59
CA PHE A 93 -7.17 3.77 -8.66
C PHE A 93 -7.05 5.14 -9.34
N SER A 94 -6.87 5.15 -10.65
CA SER A 94 -6.57 6.36 -11.44
C SER A 94 -7.50 6.54 -12.65
N GLU A 95 -8.63 5.83 -12.70
CA GLU A 95 -9.56 5.93 -13.82
C GLU A 95 -10.59 7.07 -13.65
N HIS A 96 -10.69 7.66 -12.44
CA HIS A 96 -11.46 8.89 -12.22
C HIS A 96 -10.63 10.12 -12.64
N PRO A 97 -11.26 11.29 -12.80
CA PRO A 97 -10.54 12.57 -12.99
C PRO A 97 -9.58 12.90 -11.83
N PHE A 98 -9.74 12.24 -10.71
CA PHE A 98 -8.89 12.28 -9.51
C PHE A 98 -8.34 10.89 -9.20
N LYS A 99 -7.32 10.82 -8.34
CA LYS A 99 -6.72 9.55 -7.90
C LYS A 99 -7.27 9.12 -6.54
N VAL A 100 -7.45 7.83 -6.35
CA VAL A 100 -7.80 7.26 -5.04
C VAL A 100 -6.71 6.27 -4.64
N LEU A 101 -6.14 6.46 -3.46
CA LEU A 101 -5.16 5.57 -2.86
C LEU A 101 -5.79 4.91 -1.63
N MET A 102 -6.01 3.60 -1.68
CA MET A 102 -6.61 2.85 -0.58
C MET A 102 -5.57 2.03 0.17
N ASP A 103 -5.60 2.11 1.50
CA ASP A 103 -4.73 1.36 2.42
C ASP A 103 -5.50 0.86 3.64
N TYR A 104 -4.96 -0.13 4.35
CA TYR A 104 -5.53 -0.71 5.57
C TYR A 104 -4.85 -0.17 6.84
N GLY A 105 -4.08 0.89 6.74
CA GLY A 105 -3.41 1.50 7.90
C GLY A 105 -4.39 1.87 9.02
N HIS A 106 -4.13 1.41 10.25
CA HIS A 106 -5.03 1.58 11.39
C HIS A 106 -4.28 1.97 12.68
N ASN A 107 -3.09 2.52 12.55
CA ASN A 107 -2.30 3.07 13.67
C ASN A 107 -1.50 4.28 13.20
N ALA A 108 -1.07 5.11 14.14
CA ALA A 108 -0.41 6.38 13.85
C ALA A 108 0.83 6.22 12.95
N HIS A 109 1.62 5.17 13.13
CA HIS A 109 2.81 4.92 12.29
C HIS A 109 2.42 4.65 10.84
N ALA A 110 1.51 3.71 10.60
CA ALA A 110 1.09 3.35 9.23
C ALA A 110 0.40 4.54 8.53
N VAL A 111 -0.47 5.24 9.27
CA VAL A 111 -1.19 6.43 8.76
C VAL A 111 -0.19 7.55 8.44
N GLY A 112 0.79 7.80 9.29
CA GLY A 112 1.85 8.79 9.07
C GLY A 112 2.72 8.48 7.85
N VAL A 113 3.11 7.21 7.69
CA VAL A 113 3.90 6.76 6.52
C VAL A 113 3.13 6.95 5.20
N MET A 114 1.82 6.68 5.19
CA MET A 114 0.97 6.91 4.03
C MET A 114 0.75 8.40 3.76
N ALA A 115 0.57 9.22 4.80
CA ALA A 115 0.50 10.67 4.66
C ALA A 115 1.80 11.24 4.08
N ASP A 116 2.95 10.79 4.55
CA ASP A 116 4.26 11.18 4.01
C ASP A 116 4.47 10.73 2.56
N LEU A 117 3.93 9.57 2.17
CA LEU A 117 3.91 9.15 0.78
C LEU A 117 3.11 10.13 -0.07
N VAL A 118 1.89 10.47 0.36
CA VAL A 118 1.01 11.40 -0.36
C VAL A 118 1.69 12.77 -0.57
N GLN A 119 2.51 13.24 0.39
CA GLN A 119 3.29 14.48 0.23
C GLN A 119 4.39 14.38 -0.84
N ARG A 120 4.86 13.15 -1.17
CA ARG A 120 5.87 12.90 -2.21
C ARG A 120 5.28 12.62 -3.58
N LEU A 121 3.96 12.41 -3.67
CA LEU A 121 3.27 12.23 -4.94
C LEU A 121 3.00 13.58 -5.61
N ASP A 122 3.07 13.59 -6.94
CA ASP A 122 2.70 14.77 -7.73
C ASP A 122 1.17 14.88 -7.77
N VAL A 123 0.63 15.76 -6.94
CA VAL A 123 -0.80 16.07 -6.83
C VAL A 123 -1.01 17.53 -7.21
N VAL A 124 -1.75 17.75 -8.29
CA VAL A 124 -2.02 19.09 -8.82
C VAL A 124 -3.17 19.76 -8.06
N GLY A 125 -4.18 18.97 -7.65
CA GLY A 125 -5.33 19.41 -6.90
C GLY A 125 -5.15 19.26 -5.39
N ARG A 126 -6.28 19.05 -4.71
CA ARG A 126 -6.33 18.88 -3.25
C ARG A 126 -5.91 17.47 -2.82
N ARG A 127 -5.47 17.37 -1.58
CA ARG A 127 -5.27 16.11 -0.87
C ARG A 127 -6.39 15.92 0.14
N ILE A 128 -7.18 14.88 -0.01
CA ILE A 128 -8.31 14.55 0.86
C ILE A 128 -7.98 13.24 1.58
N VAL A 129 -8.33 13.12 2.87
CA VAL A 129 -8.10 11.89 3.62
C VAL A 129 -9.35 11.41 4.32
N VAL A 130 -9.64 10.11 4.23
CA VAL A 130 -10.65 9.40 5.03
C VAL A 130 -9.92 8.62 6.11
N LEU A 131 -10.09 9.06 7.36
CA LEU A 131 -9.40 8.55 8.55
C LEU A 131 -10.32 7.66 9.37
N ALA A 132 -9.76 6.58 9.88
CA ALA A 132 -10.42 5.70 10.83
C ALA A 132 -9.47 5.31 11.97
N GLY A 133 -10.05 4.77 13.03
CA GLY A 133 -9.31 4.14 14.11
C GLY A 133 -10.12 3.02 14.73
N PRO A 134 -9.47 1.89 15.15
CA PRO A 134 -10.13 0.81 15.83
C PRO A 134 -10.68 1.24 17.18
N GLY A 135 -11.93 0.83 17.50
CA GLY A 135 -12.62 1.22 18.74
C GLY A 135 -11.98 0.67 20.01
N ASP A 136 -11.17 -0.39 19.93
CA ASP A 136 -10.42 -0.95 21.05
C ASP A 136 -9.11 -0.22 21.37
N ARG A 137 -8.77 0.84 20.62
CA ARG A 137 -7.58 1.66 20.89
C ARG A 137 -7.86 2.67 22.01
N ARG A 138 -6.80 3.00 22.74
CA ARG A 138 -6.85 4.09 23.72
C ARG A 138 -7.05 5.43 23.00
N ASP A 139 -7.58 6.41 23.73
CA ASP A 139 -7.76 7.76 23.16
C ASP A 139 -6.46 8.39 22.69
N GLU A 140 -5.34 8.14 23.39
CA GLU A 140 -4.02 8.62 22.99
C GLU A 140 -3.60 8.07 21.63
N ASP A 141 -3.87 6.79 21.36
CA ASP A 141 -3.54 6.14 20.08
C ASP A 141 -4.39 6.73 18.94
N LEU A 142 -5.67 7.06 19.19
CA LEU A 142 -6.55 7.73 18.24
C LEU A 142 -6.11 9.18 17.97
N ARG A 143 -5.71 9.91 19.01
CA ARG A 143 -5.15 11.26 18.88
C ARG A 143 -3.84 11.25 18.10
N ALA A 144 -2.98 10.25 18.31
CA ALA A 144 -1.73 10.09 17.57
C ALA A 144 -1.96 9.84 16.06
N ILE A 145 -3.08 9.21 15.68
CA ILE A 145 -3.48 9.08 14.25
C ILE A 145 -3.74 10.48 13.65
N ALA A 146 -4.50 11.34 14.37
CA ALA A 146 -4.78 12.70 13.94
C ALA A 146 -3.51 13.55 13.84
N GLU A 147 -2.63 13.49 14.85
CA GLU A 147 -1.35 14.19 14.88
C GLU A 147 -0.48 13.82 13.68
N ALA A 148 -0.42 12.52 13.31
CA ALA A 148 0.39 12.04 12.20
C ALA A 148 0.02 12.64 10.83
N VAL A 149 -1.21 13.15 10.68
CA VAL A 149 -1.74 13.69 9.41
C VAL A 149 -2.07 15.19 9.46
N ALA A 150 -2.11 15.80 10.63
CA ALA A 150 -2.48 17.19 10.77
C ALA A 150 -1.63 18.10 9.87
N GLY A 151 -2.28 19.01 9.14
CA GLY A 151 -1.63 19.95 8.20
C GLY A 151 -1.10 19.36 6.90
N LYS A 152 -1.31 18.05 6.64
CA LYS A 152 -0.85 17.39 5.41
C LYS A 152 -1.93 17.24 4.33
N PHE A 153 -3.17 17.53 4.66
CA PHE A 153 -4.33 17.41 3.76
C PHE A 153 -5.18 18.67 3.77
N ASP A 154 -5.90 18.88 2.68
CA ASP A 154 -6.82 20.01 2.53
C ASP A 154 -8.20 19.71 3.13
N HIS A 155 -8.57 18.40 3.22
CA HIS A 155 -9.79 17.98 3.87
C HIS A 155 -9.65 16.62 4.56
N TYR A 156 -10.31 16.47 5.70
CA TYR A 156 -10.27 15.29 6.58
C TYR A 156 -11.69 14.79 6.81
N ILE A 157 -11.94 13.53 6.51
CA ILE A 157 -13.20 12.86 6.83
C ILE A 157 -12.92 11.84 7.92
N CYS A 158 -13.43 12.08 9.12
CA CYS A 158 -13.25 11.22 10.29
C CYS A 158 -14.42 10.24 10.38
N ARG A 159 -14.10 8.94 10.38
CA ARG A 159 -15.05 7.84 10.48
C ARG A 159 -14.67 6.85 11.59
N ARG A 160 -15.54 5.90 11.89
CA ARG A 160 -15.26 4.75 12.74
C ARG A 160 -15.00 3.49 11.91
N ASP A 161 -14.41 2.49 12.55
CA ASP A 161 -14.43 1.13 12.02
C ASP A 161 -15.85 0.54 12.12
N ASP A 162 -16.18 -0.45 11.29
CA ASP A 162 -17.46 -1.14 11.35
C ASP A 162 -17.70 -1.82 12.72
N GLY A 163 -16.66 -2.37 13.31
CA GLY A 163 -16.68 -2.92 14.65
C GLY A 163 -16.51 -1.85 15.72
N LEU A 164 -17.56 -1.55 16.50
CA LEU A 164 -17.52 -0.54 17.56
C LEU A 164 -16.57 -0.90 18.72
N ARG A 165 -16.36 -2.18 18.97
CA ARG A 165 -15.45 -2.72 20.01
C ARG A 165 -15.63 -2.06 21.39
N GLY A 166 -16.88 -1.79 21.76
CA GLY A 166 -17.27 -1.23 23.06
C GLY A 166 -17.37 0.28 23.14
N ARG A 167 -17.16 1.02 22.04
CA ARG A 167 -17.37 2.46 21.98
C ARG A 167 -18.68 2.85 21.31
N ASP A 168 -19.16 4.06 21.56
CA ASP A 168 -20.29 4.63 20.82
C ASP A 168 -19.90 4.92 19.36
N GLY A 169 -20.91 4.89 18.46
CA GLY A 169 -20.68 4.99 17.02
C GLY A 169 -19.98 6.27 16.56
N ASP A 170 -20.17 7.38 17.29
CA ASP A 170 -19.59 8.68 16.95
C ASP A 170 -18.36 9.06 17.80
N GLU A 171 -17.96 8.21 18.74
CA GLU A 171 -16.87 8.51 19.68
C GLU A 171 -15.52 8.61 18.98
N VAL A 172 -15.14 7.61 18.18
CA VAL A 172 -13.85 7.61 17.46
C VAL A 172 -13.73 8.78 16.50
N PRO A 173 -14.69 9.05 15.57
CA PRO A 173 -14.59 10.20 14.68
C PRO A 173 -14.55 11.53 15.42
N ARG A 174 -15.22 11.65 16.59
CA ARG A 174 -15.14 12.83 17.43
C ARG A 174 -13.75 13.04 18.00
N ILE A 175 -13.13 12.00 18.59
CA ILE A 175 -11.77 12.08 19.16
C ILE A 175 -10.75 12.48 18.10
N ILE A 176 -10.82 11.89 16.89
CA ILE A 176 -9.91 12.22 15.80
C ILE A 176 -10.12 13.66 15.34
N ALA A 177 -11.38 14.10 15.17
CA ALA A 177 -11.70 15.48 14.76
C ALA A 177 -11.24 16.53 15.78
N GLU A 178 -11.47 16.30 17.08
CA GLU A 178 -11.01 17.17 18.16
C GLU A 178 -9.48 17.27 18.20
N ALA A 179 -8.78 16.15 17.99
CA ALA A 179 -7.33 16.12 17.92
C ALA A 179 -6.78 16.86 16.69
N LEU A 180 -7.40 16.74 15.53
CA LEU A 180 -7.04 17.54 14.34
C LEU A 180 -7.17 19.04 14.61
N GLN A 181 -8.27 19.46 15.25
CA GLN A 181 -8.47 20.87 15.63
C GLN A 181 -7.41 21.34 16.63
N ALA A 182 -7.06 20.52 17.62
CA ALA A 182 -6.01 20.83 18.58
C ALA A 182 -4.64 21.01 17.92
N HIS A 183 -4.41 20.37 16.76
CA HIS A 183 -3.21 20.53 15.93
C HIS A 183 -3.37 21.58 14.82
N GLY A 184 -4.35 22.49 14.93
CA GLY A 184 -4.50 23.65 14.07
C GLY A 184 -5.25 23.42 12.75
N VAL A 185 -5.88 22.26 12.56
CA VAL A 185 -6.73 22.03 11.38
C VAL A 185 -8.04 22.80 11.54
N ALA A 186 -8.40 23.61 10.53
CA ALA A 186 -9.63 24.41 10.56
C ALA A 186 -10.87 23.50 10.62
N VAL A 187 -11.88 23.88 11.40
CA VAL A 187 -13.15 23.13 11.54
C VAL A 187 -13.80 22.89 10.17
N ALA A 188 -13.76 23.87 9.26
CA ALA A 188 -14.33 23.76 7.92
C ALA A 188 -13.64 22.71 7.04
N ALA A 189 -12.40 22.30 7.37
CA ALA A 189 -11.66 21.25 6.68
C ALA A 189 -11.93 19.84 7.27
N ILE A 190 -12.81 19.72 8.27
CA ILE A 190 -13.08 18.46 8.95
C ILE A 190 -14.55 18.09 8.79
N SER A 191 -14.80 16.88 8.26
CA SER A 191 -16.13 16.25 8.25
C SER A 191 -16.13 15.04 9.17
N ARG A 192 -17.21 14.85 9.93
CA ARG A 192 -17.44 13.63 10.72
C ARG A 192 -18.56 12.82 10.07
N ILE A 193 -18.23 11.66 9.55
CA ILE A 193 -19.18 10.75 8.90
C ILE A 193 -18.84 9.36 9.41
N SER A 194 -19.62 8.86 10.37
CA SER A 194 -19.27 7.66 11.15
C SER A 194 -19.23 6.38 10.33
N ASP A 195 -20.12 6.22 9.35
CA ASP A 195 -20.19 5.04 8.49
C ASP A 195 -19.12 5.07 7.39
N GLU A 196 -18.41 3.95 7.16
CA GLU A 196 -17.33 3.85 6.18
C GLU A 196 -17.79 4.13 4.76
N GLN A 197 -18.94 3.55 4.35
CA GLN A 197 -19.38 3.69 2.96
C GLN A 197 -19.91 5.11 2.68
N GLN A 198 -20.54 5.74 3.66
CA GLN A 198 -20.99 7.13 3.55
C GLN A 198 -19.80 8.09 3.54
N ALA A 199 -18.80 7.83 4.37
CA ALA A 199 -17.55 8.62 4.40
C ALA A 199 -16.80 8.53 3.06
N LEU A 200 -16.72 7.31 2.51
CA LEU A 200 -16.11 7.08 1.20
C LEU A 200 -16.92 7.73 0.07
N ASP A 201 -18.26 7.62 0.08
CA ASP A 201 -19.12 8.29 -0.91
C ASP A 201 -18.93 9.80 -0.88
N ALA A 202 -18.91 10.39 0.32
CA ALA A 202 -18.66 11.82 0.49
C ALA A 202 -17.29 12.24 -0.06
N ALA A 203 -16.23 11.45 0.20
CA ALA A 203 -14.90 11.70 -0.35
C ALA A 203 -14.89 11.65 -1.88
N LEU A 204 -15.51 10.62 -2.46
CA LEU A 204 -15.57 10.44 -3.91
C LEU A 204 -16.35 11.56 -4.61
N ARG A 205 -17.50 11.99 -4.04
CA ARG A 205 -18.27 13.14 -4.54
C ARG A 205 -17.54 14.47 -4.40
N MET A 206 -16.67 14.60 -3.40
CA MET A 206 -15.83 15.78 -3.19
C MET A 206 -14.70 15.87 -4.20
N GLY A 207 -14.27 14.75 -4.77
CA GLY A 207 -13.13 14.63 -5.68
C GLY A 207 -13.31 15.47 -6.95
N ALA A 208 -12.34 16.32 -7.23
CA ALA A 208 -12.26 17.15 -8.42
C ALA A 208 -11.04 16.75 -9.28
N PRO A 209 -10.99 17.12 -10.57
CA PRO A 209 -9.85 16.80 -11.42
C PRO A 209 -8.51 17.20 -10.81
N GLY A 210 -7.58 16.25 -10.78
CA GLY A 210 -6.24 16.44 -10.20
C GLY A 210 -6.12 16.21 -8.69
N ASP A 211 -7.23 15.99 -7.96
CA ASP A 211 -7.20 15.66 -6.53
C ASP A 211 -6.62 14.25 -6.29
N LEU A 212 -6.16 14.03 -5.06
CA LEU A 212 -5.82 12.72 -4.54
C LEU A 212 -6.57 12.47 -3.24
N ILE A 213 -7.29 11.35 -3.17
CA ILE A 213 -8.03 10.89 -2.01
C ILE A 213 -7.29 9.71 -1.40
N LEU A 214 -6.80 9.85 -0.17
CA LEU A 214 -6.28 8.74 0.62
C LEU A 214 -7.39 8.16 1.48
N VAL A 215 -7.64 6.86 1.34
CA VAL A 215 -8.69 6.16 2.08
C VAL A 215 -8.08 5.08 2.94
N PHE A 216 -8.25 5.17 4.25
CA PHE A 216 -7.99 4.06 5.15
C PHE A 216 -9.28 3.26 5.29
N ALA A 217 -9.30 2.05 4.71
CA ALA A 217 -10.49 1.21 4.61
C ALA A 217 -10.39 -0.04 5.49
N ASP A 218 -11.50 -0.42 6.08
CA ASP A 218 -11.69 -1.64 6.89
C ASP A 218 -12.27 -2.76 6.05
N ALA A 219 -13.39 -2.47 5.39
CA ALA A 219 -14.10 -3.40 4.52
C ALA A 219 -13.53 -3.36 3.10
N LEU A 220 -12.28 -3.82 2.93
CA LEU A 220 -11.46 -3.64 1.72
C LEU A 220 -12.20 -3.94 0.41
N THR A 221 -12.84 -5.11 0.31
CA THR A 221 -13.55 -5.52 -0.92
C THR A 221 -14.74 -4.61 -1.22
N ARG A 222 -15.50 -4.22 -0.18
CA ARG A 222 -16.68 -3.35 -0.30
C ARG A 222 -16.25 -1.96 -0.74
N SER A 223 -15.24 -1.40 -0.08
CA SER A 223 -14.73 -0.07 -0.39
C SER A 223 -14.04 -0.01 -1.74
N TRP A 224 -13.26 -1.03 -2.12
CA TRP A 224 -12.68 -1.11 -3.46
C TRP A 224 -13.74 -1.18 -4.56
N LYS A 225 -14.79 -1.99 -4.35
CA LYS A 225 -15.93 -2.06 -5.28
C LYS A 225 -16.66 -0.72 -5.40
N GLN A 226 -16.80 0.02 -4.30
CA GLN A 226 -17.39 1.36 -4.33
C GLN A 226 -16.52 2.35 -5.10
N ILE A 227 -15.21 2.36 -4.86
CA ILE A 227 -14.25 3.20 -5.61
C ILE A 227 -14.33 2.92 -7.11
N THR A 228 -14.22 1.65 -7.50
CA THR A 228 -14.16 1.27 -8.94
C THR A 228 -15.48 1.44 -9.68
N LYS A 229 -16.62 1.47 -8.97
CA LYS A 229 -17.96 1.63 -9.57
C LYS A 229 -18.52 3.05 -9.45
N PHE A 230 -17.84 3.93 -8.73
CA PHE A 230 -18.27 5.32 -8.60
C PHE A 230 -18.22 6.00 -9.99
N GLN A 231 -19.21 6.79 -10.26
CA GLN A 231 -19.30 7.61 -11.48
C GLN A 231 -19.31 9.09 -11.07
N PRO A 232 -18.26 9.85 -11.37
CA PRO A 232 -18.24 11.29 -11.13
C PRO A 232 -19.39 11.98 -11.89
N GLU A 233 -20.01 12.97 -11.27
CA GLU A 233 -21.09 13.74 -11.90
C GLU A 233 -20.53 14.52 -13.12
N GLY A 234 -21.17 14.38 -14.27
CA GLY A 234 -20.78 15.05 -15.52
C GLY A 234 -19.95 14.19 -16.49
N GLU A 235 -19.51 13.01 -16.13
CA GLU A 235 -18.98 12.04 -17.10
C GLU A 235 -20.09 11.16 -17.67
N ALA A 236 -20.18 11.11 -18.99
CA ALA A 236 -20.98 10.07 -19.65
C ALA A 236 -20.42 8.68 -19.23
N PRO A 237 -21.28 7.66 -19.05
CA PRO A 237 -20.81 6.31 -18.74
C PRO A 237 -19.74 5.93 -19.79
N ARG A 238 -18.51 5.74 -19.36
CA ARG A 238 -17.49 5.17 -20.24
C ARG A 238 -17.99 3.81 -20.66
N ALA A 239 -18.30 3.67 -21.95
CA ALA A 239 -18.45 2.35 -22.55
C ALA A 239 -17.16 1.60 -22.19
N ILE A 240 -17.30 0.54 -21.40
CA ILE A 240 -16.20 -0.39 -21.16
C ILE A 240 -15.95 -1.01 -22.54
N GLU A 241 -15.03 -0.42 -23.32
CA GLU A 241 -14.38 -1.15 -24.37
C GLU A 241 -13.76 -2.36 -23.65
N ARG A 242 -14.42 -3.51 -23.81
CA ARG A 242 -13.77 -4.76 -23.52
C ARG A 242 -12.58 -4.82 -24.48
N VAL A 243 -11.43 -4.34 -24.03
CA VAL A 243 -10.18 -4.78 -24.58
C VAL A 243 -10.20 -6.27 -24.30
N GLU A 244 -10.53 -7.04 -25.35
CA GLU A 244 -10.23 -8.46 -25.37
C GLU A 244 -8.71 -8.53 -25.24
N THR A 245 -8.25 -8.57 -23.99
CA THR A 245 -6.89 -8.99 -23.70
C THR A 245 -6.79 -10.36 -24.38
N PRO A 246 -5.93 -10.53 -25.39
CA PRO A 246 -5.68 -11.86 -25.91
C PRO A 246 -5.33 -12.67 -24.67
N VAL A 247 -6.12 -13.70 -24.39
CA VAL A 247 -5.77 -14.72 -23.41
C VAL A 247 -4.50 -15.33 -23.96
N LEU A 248 -3.36 -14.76 -23.61
CA LEU A 248 -2.10 -15.46 -23.67
C LEU A 248 -2.36 -16.65 -22.75
N ALA A 249 -2.75 -17.78 -23.39
CA ALA A 249 -2.70 -19.05 -22.70
C ALA A 249 -1.32 -19.09 -22.03
N PRO A 250 -1.25 -19.31 -20.71
CA PRO A 250 0.03 -19.43 -20.07
C PRO A 250 0.77 -20.54 -20.78
N VAL A 251 1.77 -20.16 -21.57
CA VAL A 251 2.83 -21.10 -21.98
C VAL A 251 3.61 -21.33 -20.69
N LEU A 252 2.99 -22.07 -19.79
CA LEU A 252 3.66 -22.66 -18.66
C LEU A 252 4.47 -23.78 -19.27
N ASP A 253 5.75 -23.45 -19.47
CA ASP A 253 6.75 -24.40 -19.93
C ASP A 253 6.71 -25.59 -18.96
N GLU A 254 6.24 -26.74 -19.42
CA GLU A 254 6.23 -27.99 -18.62
C GLU A 254 7.63 -28.31 -18.08
N ALA A 255 8.68 -27.78 -18.71
CA ALA A 255 10.04 -27.87 -18.22
C ALA A 255 10.29 -27.14 -16.89
N LEU A 256 9.48 -26.11 -16.55
CA LEU A 256 9.63 -25.39 -15.28
C LEU A 256 9.12 -26.22 -14.09
N TYR A 257 8.15 -27.09 -14.31
CA TYR A 257 7.62 -27.98 -13.27
C TYR A 257 8.51 -29.20 -13.00
N ALA A 258 9.29 -29.64 -13.99
CA ALA A 258 10.21 -30.75 -13.82
C ALA A 258 11.42 -30.43 -12.91
N VAL A 259 11.63 -29.19 -12.54
CA VAL A 259 12.74 -28.73 -11.68
C VAL A 259 12.34 -28.62 -10.20
N MET A 260 11.06 -28.74 -9.88
CA MET A 260 10.56 -28.66 -8.49
C MET A 260 10.16 -30.06 -8.01
N GLU A 261 11.13 -30.91 -7.67
CA GLU A 261 10.87 -32.18 -6.99
C GLU A 261 10.03 -31.93 -5.73
N GLY A 262 8.92 -32.68 -5.55
CA GLY A 262 8.07 -32.63 -4.37
C GLY A 262 6.94 -31.60 -4.41
N VAL A 263 6.60 -31.00 -5.56
CA VAL A 263 5.44 -30.10 -5.69
C VAL A 263 4.34 -30.75 -6.52
N VAL A 264 3.15 -30.93 -5.92
CA VAL A 264 1.96 -31.46 -6.59
C VAL A 264 0.90 -30.36 -6.72
N ARG A 265 0.21 -30.31 -7.86
CA ARG A 265 -0.92 -29.43 -8.11
C ARG A 265 -2.23 -30.19 -7.92
N ASP A 266 -3.10 -29.68 -7.05
CA ASP A 266 -4.48 -30.14 -6.92
C ASP A 266 -5.48 -28.99 -7.19
N GLU A 267 -6.76 -29.27 -7.04
CA GLU A 267 -7.86 -28.29 -7.22
C GLU A 267 -7.79 -27.10 -6.22
N ARG A 268 -6.91 -27.15 -5.24
CA ARG A 268 -6.69 -26.12 -4.20
C ARG A 268 -5.37 -25.36 -4.39
N GLY A 269 -4.59 -25.64 -5.46
CA GLY A 269 -3.33 -25.01 -5.81
C GLY A 269 -2.11 -25.91 -5.73
N LEU A 270 -0.92 -25.30 -5.55
CA LEU A 270 0.35 -26.00 -5.45
C LEU A 270 0.62 -26.40 -4.00
N ARG A 271 1.03 -27.65 -3.75
CA ARG A 271 1.43 -28.18 -2.44
C ARG A 271 2.74 -28.94 -2.53
N PHE A 272 3.49 -28.97 -1.44
CA PHE A 272 4.59 -29.91 -1.28
C PHE A 272 4.02 -31.29 -0.93
N GLU A 273 4.54 -32.34 -1.54
CA GLU A 273 4.27 -33.70 -1.07
C GLU A 273 4.78 -33.87 0.36
N PRO A 274 3.99 -34.43 1.27
CA PRO A 274 4.50 -34.78 2.57
C PRO A 274 5.60 -35.84 2.41
N GLU A 275 6.77 -35.61 3.02
CA GLU A 275 7.82 -36.62 3.11
C GLU A 275 7.22 -37.91 3.65
N ALA A 276 7.41 -39.02 2.92
CA ALA A 276 7.03 -40.33 3.41
C ALA A 276 7.83 -40.60 4.70
N SER A 277 7.14 -40.67 5.82
CA SER A 277 7.73 -41.11 7.08
C SER A 277 8.08 -42.59 6.97
N ASP A 278 9.36 -42.93 6.99
CA ASP A 278 9.84 -44.27 7.24
C ASP A 278 9.48 -44.74 8.65
#